data_18a7583b85a2bde174f0ae1dc6de4ffc
#
_entry.id   18a7583b85a2bde174f0ae1dc6de4ffc
#
_cell.length_a   1.000
_cell.length_b   1.000
_cell.length_c   1.000
_cell.angle_alpha   90.00
_cell.angle_beta   90.00
_cell.angle_gamma   90.00
#
_symmetry.space_group_name_H-M   'P 1'
#
loop_
_entity.id
_entity.type
_entity.pdbx_description
1 polymer ?
#
loop_
_entity_poly.entity_id
_entity_poly.type
_entity_poly.pdbx_seq_one_letter_code
_entity_poly.pdbx_strand_id
1 'polypeptide(L)'
;MSTCHRTRKNLGETQYNKDKLLQGQGVDTPLSEPGLQQAEAAGLYLRELRFSNVFVSNLQRARQTAEIIMRNNVHSSGVEVVFDPLLRERGFGIAEGRPKEDLKNMANAAGQSCRDYTPPGGETLEQVRLRCKKFLKALYQRMVDDHGCSGQSSAAIGTEGGAGAGAVDSGTDGPLAGLPDDGMEGVPVHALVVSHGAYIRVAVRHFVEDLQCSLPQGLKMSKVLSACPNTGISRFVLTVSPSESGLALSAVRCVFTNRKDHLTSRNICYITH
;
A
#
# COMPACT_ATOMS: atom_id res chain seq x y z
N MET A 1 -22.01 7.16 -7.25
CA MET A 1 -20.73 6.42 -7.32
C MET A 1 -19.82 6.98 -6.26
N SER A 2 -19.35 6.15 -5.36
CA SER A 2 -18.36 6.57 -4.36
C SER A 2 -16.96 6.21 -4.85
N THR A 3 -16.07 7.19 -4.92
CA THR A 3 -14.68 6.99 -5.33
C THR A 3 -13.78 7.05 -4.09
N CYS A 4 -12.99 6.02 -3.88
CA CYS A 4 -12.13 5.86 -2.72
C CYS A 4 -10.66 5.78 -3.12
N HIS A 5 -9.81 6.48 -2.43
CA HIS A 5 -8.35 6.42 -2.59
C HIS A 5 -7.72 5.45 -1.60
N ARG A 6 -6.84 4.61 -2.10
CA ARG A 6 -6.05 3.70 -1.27
C ARG A 6 -4.56 3.94 -1.44
N THR A 7 -3.91 4.37 -0.37
CA THR A 7 -2.45 4.39 -0.28
C THR A 7 -2.00 3.14 0.45
N ARG A 8 -1.25 2.27 -0.24
CA ARG A 8 -0.63 1.08 0.37
C ARG A 8 0.82 1.38 0.69
N LYS A 9 1.25 0.97 1.87
CA LYS A 9 2.63 1.10 2.30
C LYS A 9 3.19 -0.25 2.72
N ASN A 10 4.45 -0.48 2.38
CA ASN A 10 5.26 -1.45 3.07
C ASN A 10 5.74 -0.85 4.40
N LEU A 11 6.03 -1.69 5.36
CA LEU A 11 6.58 -1.31 6.67
C LEU A 11 8.06 -0.90 6.55
N GLY A 12 8.61 -0.28 7.60
CA GLY A 12 10.02 0.01 7.75
C GLY A 12 10.87 -1.27 7.89
N GLU A 13 12.19 -1.10 7.80
CA GLU A 13 13.15 -2.20 7.96
C GLU A 13 13.07 -2.80 9.37
N THR A 14 13.33 -4.10 9.48
CA THR A 14 13.53 -4.83 10.73
C THR A 14 14.94 -5.41 10.78
N GLN A 15 15.41 -5.84 11.96
CA GLN A 15 16.69 -6.54 12.07
C GLN A 15 16.73 -7.80 11.18
N TYR A 16 15.63 -8.55 11.07
CA TYR A 16 15.50 -9.70 10.16
C TYR A 16 15.71 -9.34 8.68
N ASN A 17 15.25 -8.15 8.25
CA ASN A 17 15.51 -7.70 6.87
C ASN A 17 17.01 -7.46 6.67
N LYS A 18 17.69 -6.82 7.63
CA LYS A 18 19.11 -6.55 7.62
C LYS A 18 19.92 -7.86 7.57
N ASP A 19 19.53 -8.82 8.39
CA ASP A 19 20.20 -10.13 8.50
C ASP A 19 19.76 -11.10 7.37
N LYS A 20 18.93 -10.65 6.43
CA LYS A 20 18.38 -11.44 5.31
C LYS A 20 17.62 -12.68 5.77
N LEU A 21 17.01 -12.63 6.95
CA LEU A 21 16.15 -13.68 7.48
C LEU A 21 14.71 -13.49 6.98
N LEU A 22 13.97 -14.60 6.91
CA LEU A 22 12.56 -14.62 6.50
C LEU A 22 11.67 -14.46 7.72
N GLN A 23 10.75 -13.50 7.70
CA GLN A 23 9.88 -13.24 8.85
C GLN A 23 8.55 -13.98 8.77
N GLY A 24 7.74 -13.71 7.76
CA GLY A 24 6.39 -14.25 7.66
C GLY A 24 5.46 -13.73 8.76
N GLN A 25 4.66 -14.62 9.32
CA GLN A 25 3.66 -14.34 10.35
C GLN A 25 4.06 -14.78 11.76
N GLY A 26 4.83 -15.85 11.88
CA GLY A 26 5.23 -16.43 13.16
C GLY A 26 6.36 -15.68 13.84
N VAL A 27 7.06 -14.82 13.11
CA VAL A 27 8.14 -13.97 13.64
C VAL A 27 7.65 -12.53 13.66
N ASP A 28 7.34 -12.02 14.85
CA ASP A 28 6.85 -10.66 15.05
C ASP A 28 7.88 -9.77 15.73
N THR A 29 8.84 -9.27 14.93
CA THR A 29 9.92 -8.39 15.39
C THR A 29 9.56 -6.91 15.21
N PRO A 30 10.10 -6.02 16.09
CA PRO A 30 9.96 -4.57 15.92
C PRO A 30 10.76 -4.06 14.71
N LEU A 31 10.56 -2.79 14.39
CA LEU A 31 11.41 -2.05 13.46
C LEU A 31 12.83 -1.94 14.00
N SER A 32 13.81 -1.98 13.10
CA SER A 32 15.19 -1.59 13.38
C SER A 32 15.32 -0.07 13.49
N GLU A 33 16.45 0.44 14.00
CA GLU A 33 16.69 1.88 14.02
C GLU A 33 16.58 2.52 12.63
N PRO A 34 17.20 1.98 11.56
CA PRO A 34 16.95 2.46 10.20
C PRO A 34 15.46 2.36 9.80
N GLY A 35 14.73 1.33 10.24
CA GLY A 35 13.31 1.17 9.98
C GLY A 35 12.44 2.25 10.62
N LEU A 36 12.78 2.68 11.84
CA LEU A 36 12.13 3.81 12.52
C LEU A 36 12.34 5.10 11.72
N GLN A 37 13.59 5.37 11.27
CA GLN A 37 13.91 6.53 10.43
C GLN A 37 13.17 6.50 9.08
N GLN A 38 13.06 5.33 8.44
CA GLN A 38 12.28 5.16 7.22
C GLN A 38 10.79 5.44 7.45
N ALA A 39 10.24 4.99 8.58
CA ALA A 39 8.86 5.25 8.95
C ALA A 39 8.63 6.74 9.22
N GLU A 40 9.59 7.42 9.87
CA GLU A 40 9.57 8.86 10.11
C GLU A 40 9.57 9.65 8.80
N ALA A 41 10.49 9.33 7.88
CA ALA A 41 10.54 9.95 6.56
C ALA A 41 9.22 9.76 5.79
N ALA A 42 8.61 8.58 5.89
CA ALA A 42 7.32 8.30 5.29
C ALA A 42 6.19 9.09 5.96
N GLY A 43 6.24 9.27 7.27
CA GLY A 43 5.30 10.10 8.02
C GLY A 43 5.37 11.55 7.60
N LEU A 44 6.56 12.12 7.53
CA LEU A 44 6.80 13.49 7.06
C LEU A 44 6.34 13.69 5.61
N TYR A 45 6.62 12.72 4.73
CA TYR A 45 6.16 12.79 3.34
C TYR A 45 4.63 12.80 3.20
N LEU A 46 3.91 12.16 4.13
CA LEU A 46 2.45 12.08 4.09
C LEU A 46 1.76 13.02 5.09
N ARG A 47 2.50 13.91 5.74
CA ARG A 47 1.99 14.69 6.87
C ARG A 47 0.76 15.53 6.52
N GLU A 48 0.71 16.06 5.29
CA GLU A 48 -0.37 16.94 4.84
C GLU A 48 -1.56 16.18 4.20
N LEU A 49 -1.47 14.85 4.08
CA LEU A 49 -2.57 14.06 3.52
C LEU A 49 -3.64 13.77 4.57
N ARG A 50 -4.88 14.12 4.27
CA ARG A 50 -6.01 13.76 5.13
C ARG A 50 -6.43 12.32 4.88
N PHE A 51 -6.26 11.46 5.86
CA PHE A 51 -6.79 10.10 5.84
C PHE A 51 -8.16 10.06 6.52
N SER A 52 -9.12 9.42 5.87
CA SER A 52 -10.47 9.19 6.41
C SER A 52 -10.53 7.88 7.20
N ASN A 53 -9.75 6.89 6.79
CA ASN A 53 -9.67 5.57 7.43
C ASN A 53 -8.22 5.07 7.43
N VAL A 54 -7.85 4.31 8.47
CA VAL A 54 -6.51 3.74 8.62
C VAL A 54 -6.63 2.26 8.97
N PHE A 55 -6.08 1.38 8.12
CA PHE A 55 -6.08 -0.07 8.30
C PHE A 55 -4.65 -0.58 8.36
N VAL A 56 -4.33 -1.38 9.35
CA VAL A 56 -2.96 -1.78 9.65
C VAL A 56 -2.90 -3.28 9.95
N SER A 57 -1.91 -3.97 9.43
CA SER A 57 -1.59 -5.32 9.90
C SER A 57 -1.32 -5.30 11.41
N ASN A 58 -1.83 -6.27 12.13
CA ASN A 58 -1.65 -6.35 13.57
C ASN A 58 -0.26 -6.87 14.01
N LEU A 59 0.69 -7.10 13.08
CA LEU A 59 2.08 -7.39 13.41
C LEU A 59 2.81 -6.13 13.88
N GLN A 60 3.69 -6.29 14.88
CA GLN A 60 4.34 -5.19 15.60
C GLN A 60 5.01 -4.18 14.67
N ARG A 61 5.80 -4.62 13.71
CA ARG A 61 6.50 -3.77 12.74
C ARG A 61 5.57 -2.90 11.88
N ALA A 62 4.37 -3.40 11.57
CA ALA A 62 3.36 -2.64 10.82
C ALA A 62 2.66 -1.63 11.73
N ARG A 63 2.36 -2.01 12.97
CA ARG A 63 1.80 -1.12 13.99
C ARG A 63 2.73 0.07 14.24
N GLN A 64 4.00 -0.18 14.53
CA GLN A 64 5.01 0.87 14.74
C GLN A 64 5.13 1.81 13.52
N THR A 65 5.15 1.25 12.30
CA THR A 65 5.18 2.07 11.08
C THR A 65 3.95 2.98 11.00
N ALA A 66 2.76 2.46 11.25
CA ALA A 66 1.51 3.23 11.20
C ALA A 66 1.45 4.29 12.31
N GLU A 67 1.85 3.97 13.53
CA GLU A 67 1.92 4.89 14.66
C GLU A 67 2.81 6.09 14.36
N ILE A 68 4.00 5.85 13.78
CA ILE A 68 4.91 6.91 13.39
C ILE A 68 4.32 7.78 12.27
N ILE A 69 3.68 7.18 11.25
CA ILE A 69 3.04 7.93 10.18
C ILE A 69 1.92 8.80 10.73
N MET A 70 1.06 8.25 11.57
CA MET A 70 -0.10 8.99 12.12
C MET A 70 0.33 10.07 13.11
N ARG A 71 1.39 9.86 13.87
CA ARG A 71 1.98 10.88 14.76
C ARG A 71 2.44 12.12 13.98
N ASN A 72 2.99 11.94 12.78
CA ASN A 72 3.45 13.02 11.91
C ASN A 72 2.31 13.66 11.09
N ASN A 73 1.16 13.02 10.99
CA ASN A 73 0.06 13.51 10.15
C ASN A 73 -0.73 14.61 10.87
N VAL A 74 -0.89 15.77 10.22
CA VAL A 74 -1.52 16.94 10.83
C VAL A 74 -3.04 17.05 10.58
N HIS A 75 -3.59 16.25 9.65
CA HIS A 75 -4.99 16.35 9.23
C HIS A 75 -5.85 15.15 9.60
N SER A 76 -5.28 14.10 10.17
CA SER A 76 -6.00 12.86 10.50
C SER A 76 -6.05 12.59 12.01
N SER A 77 -6.03 13.65 12.81
CA SER A 77 -6.19 13.55 14.26
C SER A 77 -7.56 12.92 14.59
N GLY A 78 -7.58 11.94 15.49
CA GLY A 78 -8.80 11.25 15.91
C GLY A 78 -9.31 10.17 14.94
N VAL A 79 -8.63 9.91 13.82
CA VAL A 79 -8.98 8.78 12.95
C VAL A 79 -8.65 7.46 13.65
N GLU A 80 -9.65 6.57 13.72
CA GLU A 80 -9.48 5.24 14.28
C GLU A 80 -8.50 4.41 13.46
N VAL A 81 -7.54 3.77 14.13
CA VAL A 81 -6.62 2.81 13.53
C VAL A 81 -7.15 1.41 13.71
N VAL A 82 -7.60 0.79 12.62
CA VAL A 82 -8.14 -0.57 12.62
C VAL A 82 -7.02 -1.57 12.38
N PHE A 83 -6.76 -2.45 13.36
CA PHE A 83 -5.79 -3.54 13.23
C PHE A 83 -6.48 -4.78 12.66
N ASP A 84 -6.06 -5.21 11.47
CA ASP A 84 -6.71 -6.32 10.75
C ASP A 84 -5.70 -7.44 10.45
N PRO A 85 -5.93 -8.68 10.97
CA PRO A 85 -5.08 -9.84 10.68
C PRO A 85 -5.11 -10.26 9.21
N LEU A 86 -6.12 -9.88 8.43
CA LEU A 86 -6.15 -10.11 6.99
C LEU A 86 -5.01 -9.39 6.24
N LEU A 87 -4.39 -8.39 6.87
CA LEU A 87 -3.26 -7.62 6.32
C LEU A 87 -1.89 -8.18 6.69
N ARG A 88 -1.79 -9.29 7.45
CA ARG A 88 -0.50 -9.91 7.81
C ARG A 88 0.32 -10.27 6.59
N GLU A 89 1.63 -10.45 6.79
CA GLU A 89 2.53 -10.99 5.78
C GLU A 89 2.10 -12.41 5.36
N ARG A 90 2.61 -12.88 4.22
CA ARG A 90 2.49 -14.29 3.85
C ARG A 90 3.16 -15.16 4.91
N GLY A 91 2.47 -16.20 5.35
CA GLY A 91 3.06 -17.23 6.20
C GLY A 91 4.04 -18.06 5.39
N PHE A 92 5.25 -18.26 5.90
CA PHE A 92 6.30 -19.06 5.26
C PHE A 92 6.60 -20.35 6.04
N GLY A 93 5.78 -20.72 7.02
CA GLY A 93 5.86 -21.98 7.75
C GLY A 93 7.25 -22.25 8.28
N ILE A 94 7.78 -23.44 8.01
CA ILE A 94 9.10 -23.88 8.50
C ILE A 94 10.28 -23.03 8.01
N ALA A 95 10.10 -22.19 7.01
CA ALA A 95 11.14 -21.28 6.50
C ALA A 95 11.25 -19.98 7.31
N GLU A 96 10.29 -19.67 8.19
CA GLU A 96 10.34 -18.48 9.03
C GLU A 96 11.50 -18.57 10.03
N GLY A 97 12.18 -17.44 10.24
CA GLY A 97 13.37 -17.36 11.09
C GLY A 97 14.66 -17.84 10.42
N ARG A 98 14.59 -18.42 9.21
CA ARG A 98 15.74 -18.93 8.46
C ARG A 98 16.25 -17.92 7.45
N PRO A 99 17.50 -18.08 6.95
CA PRO A 99 18.00 -17.29 5.83
C PRO A 99 17.09 -17.39 4.61
N LYS A 100 16.91 -16.27 3.90
CA LYS A 100 16.12 -16.26 2.63
C LYS A 100 16.66 -17.21 1.59
N GLU A 101 17.96 -17.54 1.64
CA GLU A 101 18.60 -18.53 0.76
C GLU A 101 18.06 -19.93 1.00
N ASP A 102 17.70 -20.29 2.22
CA ASP A 102 17.10 -21.60 2.52
C ASP A 102 15.76 -21.78 1.78
N LEU A 103 14.92 -20.74 1.76
CA LEU A 103 13.68 -20.77 0.98
C LEU A 103 13.96 -20.97 -0.51
N LYS A 104 14.99 -20.32 -1.05
CA LYS A 104 15.39 -20.48 -2.45
C LYS A 104 15.89 -21.90 -2.73
N ASN A 105 16.69 -22.48 -1.81
CA ASN A 105 17.17 -23.85 -1.93
C ASN A 105 16.02 -24.85 -1.87
N MET A 106 15.06 -24.68 -0.95
CA MET A 106 13.85 -25.52 -0.89
C MET A 106 13.03 -25.43 -2.18
N ALA A 107 12.84 -24.24 -2.72
CA ALA A 107 12.11 -24.01 -3.97
C ALA A 107 12.81 -24.71 -5.16
N ASN A 108 14.13 -24.53 -5.28
CA ASN A 108 14.93 -25.17 -6.32
C ASN A 108 14.86 -26.70 -6.24
N ALA A 109 14.95 -27.27 -5.03
CA ALA A 109 14.81 -28.70 -4.81
C ALA A 109 13.42 -29.23 -5.22
N ALA A 110 12.39 -28.39 -5.12
CA ALA A 110 11.03 -28.70 -5.57
C ALA A 110 10.78 -28.37 -7.07
N GLY A 111 11.79 -27.92 -7.81
CA GLY A 111 11.65 -27.51 -9.21
C GLY A 111 10.74 -26.29 -9.43
N GLN A 112 10.60 -25.44 -8.42
CA GLN A 112 9.71 -24.27 -8.43
C GLN A 112 10.49 -22.96 -8.31
N SER A 113 9.86 -21.86 -8.75
CA SER A 113 10.38 -20.54 -8.45
C SER A 113 10.24 -20.24 -6.95
N CYS A 114 11.21 -19.54 -6.37
CA CYS A 114 11.13 -19.11 -4.96
C CYS A 114 9.86 -18.30 -4.64
N ARG A 115 9.29 -17.63 -5.65
CA ARG A 115 8.05 -16.85 -5.51
C ARG A 115 6.82 -17.73 -5.35
N ASP A 116 6.72 -18.79 -6.14
CA ASP A 116 5.53 -19.65 -6.24
C ASP A 116 5.58 -20.77 -5.21
N TYR A 117 6.78 -21.16 -4.77
CA TYR A 117 6.98 -22.19 -3.78
C TYR A 117 6.29 -21.89 -2.45
N THR A 118 5.64 -22.88 -1.89
CA THR A 118 5.02 -22.81 -0.56
C THR A 118 5.71 -23.78 0.38
N PRO A 119 6.48 -23.28 1.37
CA PRO A 119 7.09 -24.15 2.37
C PRO A 119 6.03 -24.88 3.20
N PRO A 120 6.34 -26.07 3.74
CA PRO A 120 5.45 -26.77 4.66
C PRO A 120 4.98 -25.85 5.80
N GLY A 121 3.66 -25.86 6.05
CA GLY A 121 3.03 -24.99 7.04
C GLY A 121 2.89 -23.50 6.63
N GLY A 122 3.33 -23.15 5.42
CA GLY A 122 3.18 -21.80 4.88
C GLY A 122 1.87 -21.59 4.12
N GLU A 123 1.58 -20.32 3.79
CA GLU A 123 0.43 -19.95 2.95
C GLU A 123 0.78 -20.05 1.46
N THR A 124 -0.13 -20.60 0.68
CA THR A 124 -0.09 -20.50 -0.78
C THR A 124 -0.39 -19.04 -1.22
N LEU A 125 0.03 -18.68 -2.42
CA LEU A 125 -0.32 -17.36 -2.99
C LEU A 125 -1.83 -17.17 -3.10
N GLU A 126 -2.58 -18.25 -3.38
CA GLU A 126 -4.04 -18.20 -3.48
C GLU A 126 -4.69 -17.96 -2.11
N GLN A 127 -4.19 -18.55 -1.03
CA GLN A 127 -4.67 -18.25 0.32
C GLN A 127 -4.46 -16.78 0.69
N VAL A 128 -3.28 -16.22 0.36
CA VAL A 128 -3.03 -14.78 0.56
C VAL A 128 -3.97 -13.93 -0.30
N ARG A 129 -4.23 -14.34 -1.54
CA ARG A 129 -5.14 -13.66 -2.46
C ARG A 129 -6.58 -13.68 -1.95
N LEU A 130 -7.04 -14.81 -1.42
CA LEU A 130 -8.39 -14.93 -0.83
C LEU A 130 -8.58 -13.99 0.37
N ARG A 131 -7.62 -13.92 1.29
CA ARG A 131 -7.72 -12.98 2.41
C ARG A 131 -7.56 -11.52 1.97
N CYS A 132 -6.80 -11.26 0.90
CA CYS A 132 -6.77 -9.94 0.28
C CYS A 132 -8.16 -9.54 -0.29
N LYS A 133 -8.86 -10.44 -0.97
CA LYS A 133 -10.24 -10.21 -1.44
C LYS A 133 -11.20 -9.94 -0.29
N LYS A 134 -11.12 -10.73 0.78
CA LYS A 134 -11.93 -10.52 2.00
C LYS A 134 -11.67 -9.15 2.61
N PHE A 135 -10.40 -8.78 2.77
CA PHE A 135 -10.02 -7.45 3.28
C PHE A 135 -10.55 -6.32 2.38
N LEU A 136 -10.42 -6.44 1.06
CA LEU A 136 -10.91 -5.43 0.13
C LEU A 136 -12.42 -5.22 0.27
N LYS A 137 -13.19 -6.30 0.37
CA LYS A 137 -14.63 -6.23 0.58
C LYS A 137 -14.98 -5.51 1.88
N ALA A 138 -14.32 -5.86 2.99
CA ALA A 138 -14.52 -5.20 4.27
C ALA A 138 -14.11 -3.73 4.24
N LEU A 139 -13.01 -3.41 3.57
CA LEU A 139 -12.51 -2.04 3.43
C LEU A 139 -13.51 -1.14 2.70
N TYR A 140 -13.95 -1.50 1.50
CA TYR A 140 -14.85 -0.61 0.77
C TYR A 140 -16.26 -0.56 1.40
N GLN A 141 -16.72 -1.63 2.04
CA GLN A 141 -17.95 -1.60 2.83
C GLN A 141 -17.82 -0.58 3.95
N ARG A 142 -16.78 -0.68 4.77
CA ARG A 142 -16.54 0.26 5.88
C ARG A 142 -16.44 1.70 5.40
N MET A 143 -15.76 1.94 4.28
CA MET A 143 -15.61 3.31 3.75
C MET A 143 -16.93 3.88 3.25
N VAL A 144 -17.80 3.06 2.69
CA VAL A 144 -19.14 3.51 2.31
C VAL A 144 -20.02 3.73 3.53
N ASP A 145 -19.96 2.85 4.53
CA ASP A 145 -20.72 2.98 5.76
C ASP A 145 -20.32 4.27 6.53
N ASP A 146 -19.02 4.56 6.61
CA ASP A 146 -18.51 5.73 7.33
C ASP A 146 -18.73 7.04 6.55
N HIS A 147 -18.75 7.03 5.20
CA HIS A 147 -18.71 8.24 4.37
C HIS A 147 -19.78 8.31 3.28
N GLY A 148 -20.55 7.23 3.05
CA GLY A 148 -21.52 7.12 1.95
C GLY A 148 -22.83 7.88 2.16
N CYS A 149 -23.14 8.30 3.37
CA CYS A 149 -24.41 8.99 3.66
C CYS A 149 -24.45 10.48 3.32
N SER A 150 -23.37 11.06 2.79
CA SER A 150 -23.28 12.51 2.48
C SER A 150 -23.64 12.87 1.03
N GLY A 151 -24.25 11.98 0.29
CA GLY A 151 -24.52 12.16 -1.15
C GLY A 151 -25.95 12.50 -1.49
N GLN A 152 -26.55 13.53 -0.87
CA GLN A 152 -27.68 14.24 -1.50
C GLN A 152 -27.20 15.58 -2.05
N SER A 153 -27.25 15.65 -3.38
CA SER A 153 -27.52 16.84 -4.20
C SER A 153 -26.58 18.05 -4.07
N SER A 154 -25.78 18.23 -5.11
CA SER A 154 -25.71 19.50 -5.80
C SER A 154 -25.32 19.27 -7.26
N ALA A 155 -26.31 19.22 -8.13
CA ALA A 155 -26.12 19.52 -9.52
C ALA A 155 -25.82 21.03 -9.61
N ALA A 156 -24.57 21.37 -9.79
CA ALA A 156 -24.16 22.70 -10.23
C ALA A 156 -23.62 22.56 -11.66
N ILE A 157 -24.45 22.93 -12.59
CA ILE A 157 -24.10 23.28 -13.96
C ILE A 157 -23.19 24.52 -13.88
N GLY A 158 -22.00 24.40 -14.42
CA GLY A 158 -21.05 25.50 -14.54
C GLY A 158 -20.17 25.28 -15.76
N THR A 159 -20.46 26.03 -16.79
CA THR A 159 -19.89 26.14 -18.12
C THR A 159 -18.39 26.39 -18.16
N GLU A 160 -17.79 25.75 -19.14
CA GLU A 160 -16.73 26.11 -20.09
C GLU A 160 -15.65 27.16 -19.71
N GLY A 161 -14.43 26.80 -20.06
CA GLY A 161 -13.48 27.73 -20.65
C GLY A 161 -12.06 27.70 -20.11
N GLY A 162 -11.11 27.32 -20.94
CA GLY A 162 -9.73 27.74 -20.77
C GLY A 162 -8.66 26.68 -21.06
N ALA A 163 -8.32 26.57 -22.32
CA ALA A 163 -7.11 25.89 -22.76
C ALA A 163 -5.87 26.64 -22.27
N GLY A 164 -4.94 25.93 -21.65
CA GLY A 164 -3.60 26.41 -21.31
C GLY A 164 -2.60 25.27 -21.45
N ALA A 165 -2.11 25.10 -22.66
CA ALA A 165 -0.97 24.21 -22.92
C ALA A 165 0.31 24.86 -22.38
N GLY A 166 0.85 24.31 -21.32
CA GLY A 166 2.19 24.55 -20.82
C GLY A 166 3.00 23.27 -20.90
N ALA A 167 3.67 23.06 -22.02
CA ALA A 167 4.70 22.05 -22.14
C ALA A 167 5.87 22.47 -21.28
N VAL A 168 6.21 21.69 -20.27
CA VAL A 168 7.50 21.76 -19.58
C VAL A 168 8.20 20.43 -19.73
N ASP A 169 9.39 20.60 -20.22
CA ASP A 169 10.39 19.67 -20.68
C ASP A 169 10.66 18.50 -19.74
N SER A 170 10.90 17.37 -20.39
CA SER A 170 11.20 16.06 -19.87
C SER A 170 12.57 15.98 -19.20
N GLY A 171 12.60 16.06 -17.89
CA GLY A 171 13.66 15.46 -17.10
C GLY A 171 13.42 13.96 -16.95
N THR A 172 14.36 13.17 -17.36
CA THR A 172 14.32 11.70 -17.40
C THR A 172 14.40 11.07 -16.02
N ASP A 173 13.42 11.28 -15.16
CA ASP A 173 13.20 10.42 -14.00
C ASP A 173 11.81 9.80 -14.09
N GLY A 174 11.82 8.47 -14.21
CA GLY A 174 10.62 7.68 -14.46
C GLY A 174 9.56 7.80 -13.37
N PRO A 175 8.45 7.07 -13.47
CA PRO A 175 7.20 7.22 -12.69
C PRO A 175 7.33 6.98 -11.17
N LEU A 176 8.51 7.20 -10.59
CA LEU A 176 8.82 7.06 -9.17
C LEU A 176 8.93 8.40 -8.44
N ALA A 177 9.13 9.51 -9.15
CA ALA A 177 9.15 10.86 -8.58
C ALA A 177 7.76 11.50 -8.67
N GLY A 178 7.38 12.31 -7.69
CA GLY A 178 6.11 13.02 -7.69
C GLY A 178 5.69 13.53 -6.30
N LEU A 179 4.59 14.27 -6.28
CA LEU A 179 4.07 14.87 -5.05
C LEU A 179 3.32 13.83 -4.18
N PRO A 180 3.26 14.05 -2.85
CA PRO A 180 2.52 13.15 -1.94
C PRO A 180 1.04 13.03 -2.28
N ASP A 181 0.44 14.06 -2.82
CA ASP A 181 -0.98 14.18 -3.17
C ASP A 181 -1.32 13.80 -4.61
N ASP A 182 -0.35 13.34 -5.41
CA ASP A 182 -0.59 12.91 -6.79
C ASP A 182 -1.84 12.01 -6.92
N GLY A 183 -2.75 12.40 -7.80
CA GLY A 183 -3.98 11.69 -8.11
C GLY A 183 -5.04 11.72 -7.01
N MET A 184 -4.96 12.64 -6.04
CA MET A 184 -5.97 12.83 -4.99
C MET A 184 -7.10 13.78 -5.42
N GLU A 185 -6.90 14.52 -6.50
CA GLU A 185 -7.88 15.47 -6.99
C GLU A 185 -9.24 14.81 -7.28
N GLY A 186 -10.32 15.40 -6.78
CA GLY A 186 -11.68 14.92 -6.95
C GLY A 186 -12.04 13.65 -6.20
N VAL A 187 -11.17 13.12 -5.33
CA VAL A 187 -11.44 11.92 -4.53
C VAL A 187 -11.74 12.29 -3.09
N PRO A 188 -12.97 12.06 -2.59
CA PRO A 188 -13.40 12.57 -1.28
C PRO A 188 -12.89 11.74 -0.10
N VAL A 189 -12.56 10.47 -0.29
CA VAL A 189 -12.26 9.54 0.80
C VAL A 189 -10.92 8.84 0.59
N HIS A 190 -10.04 8.90 1.59
CA HIS A 190 -8.69 8.36 1.51
C HIS A 190 -8.41 7.37 2.63
N ALA A 191 -8.08 6.12 2.28
CA ALA A 191 -7.63 5.12 3.23
C ALA A 191 -6.12 4.92 3.20
N LEU A 192 -5.50 4.95 4.37
CA LEU A 192 -4.14 4.45 4.58
C LEU A 192 -4.21 2.95 4.91
N VAL A 193 -3.43 2.13 4.20
CA VAL A 193 -3.31 0.71 4.48
C VAL A 193 -1.85 0.35 4.67
N VAL A 194 -1.46 -0.14 5.85
CA VAL A 194 -0.09 -0.55 6.18
C VAL A 194 -0.02 -2.07 6.24
N SER A 195 0.83 -2.67 5.41
CA SER A 195 0.96 -4.13 5.27
C SER A 195 2.40 -4.50 4.88
N HIS A 196 2.63 -5.68 4.34
CA HIS A 196 3.93 -6.32 4.16
C HIS A 196 4.24 -6.61 2.69
N GLY A 197 5.52 -6.88 2.41
CA GLY A 197 6.02 -6.96 1.05
C GLY A 197 5.39 -8.05 0.18
N ALA A 198 5.28 -9.29 0.65
CA ALA A 198 4.67 -10.37 -0.13
C ALA A 198 3.15 -10.19 -0.25
N TYR A 199 2.47 -9.78 0.83
CA TYR A 199 1.05 -9.46 0.78
C TYR A 199 0.74 -8.34 -0.21
N ILE A 200 1.48 -7.23 -0.16
CA ILE A 200 1.28 -6.09 -1.08
C ILE A 200 1.46 -6.53 -2.52
N ARG A 201 2.47 -7.36 -2.81
CA ARG A 201 2.69 -7.88 -4.16
C ARG A 201 1.51 -8.72 -4.66
N VAL A 202 0.99 -9.63 -3.83
CA VAL A 202 -0.21 -10.42 -4.18
C VAL A 202 -1.42 -9.53 -4.42
N ALA A 203 -1.60 -8.53 -3.57
CA ALA A 203 -2.70 -7.58 -3.72
C ALA A 203 -2.59 -6.70 -4.97
N VAL A 204 -1.37 -6.24 -5.33
CA VAL A 204 -1.14 -5.51 -6.59
C VAL A 204 -1.39 -6.41 -7.80
N ARG A 205 -0.90 -7.66 -7.74
CA ARG A 205 -1.18 -8.66 -8.78
C ARG A 205 -2.68 -8.88 -8.95
N HIS A 206 -3.43 -9.05 -7.86
CA HIS A 206 -4.88 -9.17 -7.90
C HIS A 206 -5.55 -7.96 -8.57
N PHE A 207 -5.08 -6.73 -8.28
CA PHE A 207 -5.61 -5.54 -8.94
C PHE A 207 -5.37 -5.56 -10.45
N VAL A 208 -4.18 -5.93 -10.87
CA VAL A 208 -3.78 -5.88 -12.28
C VAL A 208 -4.38 -7.04 -13.07
N GLU A 209 -4.25 -8.27 -12.56
CA GLU A 209 -4.61 -9.48 -13.31
C GLU A 209 -6.11 -9.80 -13.22
N ASP A 210 -6.72 -9.63 -12.03
CA ASP A 210 -8.12 -10.02 -11.82
C ASP A 210 -9.11 -8.86 -12.00
N LEU A 211 -8.73 -7.66 -11.54
CA LEU A 211 -9.60 -6.48 -11.55
C LEU A 211 -9.28 -5.53 -12.71
N GLN A 212 -8.39 -5.95 -13.62
CA GLN A 212 -8.02 -5.20 -14.82
C GLN A 212 -7.70 -3.73 -14.53
N CYS A 213 -6.89 -3.50 -13.47
CA CYS A 213 -6.50 -2.18 -13.03
C CYS A 213 -5.88 -1.37 -14.17
N SER A 214 -6.41 -0.19 -14.46
CA SER A 214 -5.80 0.72 -15.41
C SER A 214 -4.47 1.28 -14.87
N LEU A 215 -3.45 1.24 -15.70
CA LEU A 215 -2.09 1.67 -15.35
C LEU A 215 -1.75 3.01 -16.00
N PRO A 216 -0.91 3.85 -15.36
CA PRO A 216 -0.38 5.06 -16.00
C PRO A 216 0.36 4.73 -17.31
N GLN A 217 0.28 5.63 -18.27
CA GLN A 217 1.00 5.48 -19.54
C GLN A 217 2.51 5.35 -19.29
N GLY A 218 3.15 4.42 -19.98
CA GLY A 218 4.60 4.17 -19.84
C GLY A 218 5.03 3.37 -18.62
N LEU A 219 4.13 3.05 -17.68
CA LEU A 219 4.47 2.22 -16.53
C LEU A 219 4.61 0.75 -16.93
N LYS A 220 5.84 0.22 -16.87
CA LYS A 220 6.12 -1.17 -17.24
C LYS A 220 5.56 -2.16 -16.21
N MET A 221 4.91 -3.22 -16.64
CA MET A 221 4.35 -4.28 -15.80
C MET A 221 5.40 -4.87 -14.83
N SER A 222 6.64 -5.03 -15.28
CA SER A 222 7.74 -5.49 -14.42
C SER A 222 8.01 -4.59 -13.21
N LYS A 223 7.82 -3.27 -13.35
CA LYS A 223 7.91 -2.32 -12.23
C LYS A 223 6.68 -2.43 -11.30
N VAL A 224 5.49 -2.56 -11.87
CA VAL A 224 4.24 -2.69 -11.10
C VAL A 224 4.29 -3.92 -10.19
N LEU A 225 4.76 -5.05 -10.71
CA LEU A 225 4.85 -6.33 -10.00
C LEU A 225 6.20 -6.53 -9.28
N SER A 226 7.05 -5.52 -9.22
CA SER A 226 8.32 -5.59 -8.49
C SER A 226 8.10 -5.69 -6.97
N ALA A 227 9.15 -6.05 -6.25
CA ALA A 227 9.10 -6.05 -4.79
C ALA A 227 8.88 -4.62 -4.27
N CYS A 228 7.95 -4.48 -3.32
CA CYS A 228 7.75 -3.22 -2.64
C CYS A 228 8.96 -2.92 -1.74
N PRO A 229 9.64 -1.78 -1.90
CA PRO A 229 10.74 -1.40 -1.02
C PRO A 229 10.23 -1.10 0.40
N ASN A 230 11.14 -1.08 1.38
CA ASN A 230 10.80 -0.66 2.74
C ASN A 230 10.16 0.72 2.71
N THR A 231 9.09 0.91 3.46
CA THR A 231 8.22 2.09 3.42
C THR A 231 7.76 2.54 2.03
N GLY A 232 7.87 1.67 1.02
CA GLY A 232 7.41 1.94 -0.35
C GLY A 232 5.91 2.26 -0.39
N ILE A 233 5.55 3.25 -1.19
CA ILE A 233 4.18 3.76 -1.29
C ILE A 233 3.59 3.37 -2.63
N SER A 234 2.38 2.85 -2.63
CA SER A 234 1.60 2.61 -3.85
C SER A 234 0.20 3.19 -3.69
N ARG A 235 -0.30 3.86 -4.71
CA ARG A 235 -1.61 4.52 -4.68
C ARG A 235 -2.53 3.98 -5.76
N PHE A 236 -3.75 3.67 -5.36
CA PHE A 236 -4.81 3.19 -6.24
C PHE A 236 -6.10 3.95 -5.95
N VAL A 237 -6.85 4.25 -6.98
CA VAL A 237 -8.22 4.76 -6.91
C VAL A 237 -9.16 3.58 -7.12
N LEU A 238 -10.10 3.41 -6.20
CA LEU A 238 -11.12 2.39 -6.26
C LEU A 238 -12.46 3.07 -6.49
N THR A 239 -13.20 2.64 -7.50
CA THR A 239 -14.58 3.06 -7.73
C THR A 239 -15.52 1.95 -7.29
N VAL A 240 -16.43 2.28 -6.37
CA VAL A 240 -17.41 1.33 -5.83
C VAL A 240 -18.80 1.74 -6.28
N SER A 241 -19.59 0.77 -6.71
CA SER A 241 -20.97 0.97 -7.17
C SER A 241 -21.91 -0.03 -6.51
N PRO A 242 -23.18 0.32 -6.34
CA PRO A 242 -24.21 -0.65 -5.95
C PRO A 242 -24.28 -1.79 -6.96
N SER A 243 -24.51 -3.01 -6.49
CA SER A 243 -24.76 -4.21 -7.29
C SER A 243 -25.92 -5.01 -6.68
N GLU A 244 -26.41 -6.02 -7.37
CA GLU A 244 -27.50 -6.89 -6.88
C GLU A 244 -27.15 -7.59 -5.56
N SER A 245 -25.87 -7.86 -5.32
CA SER A 245 -25.35 -8.52 -4.10
C SER A 245 -24.80 -7.54 -3.05
N GLY A 246 -25.09 -6.24 -3.16
CA GLY A 246 -24.59 -5.18 -2.30
C GLY A 246 -23.61 -4.25 -3.01
N LEU A 247 -22.48 -3.92 -2.39
CA LEU A 247 -21.46 -3.07 -3.00
C LEU A 247 -20.47 -3.90 -3.80
N ALA A 248 -20.13 -3.42 -5.00
CA ALA A 248 -19.12 -4.03 -5.87
C ALA A 248 -18.08 -3.00 -6.30
N LEU A 249 -16.85 -3.47 -6.44
CA LEU A 249 -15.76 -2.69 -7.03
C LEU A 249 -15.94 -2.65 -8.54
N SER A 250 -16.25 -1.48 -9.10
CA SER A 250 -16.54 -1.30 -10.52
C SER A 250 -15.30 -0.90 -11.33
N ALA A 251 -14.32 -0.24 -10.73
CA ALA A 251 -13.07 0.09 -11.38
C ALA A 251 -11.90 0.22 -10.38
N VAL A 252 -10.71 -0.06 -10.87
CA VAL A 252 -9.44 0.17 -10.16
C VAL A 252 -8.50 0.93 -11.09
N ARG A 253 -7.92 2.01 -10.61
CA ARG A 253 -6.91 2.79 -11.32
C ARG A 253 -5.65 2.90 -10.46
N CYS A 254 -4.52 2.52 -11.02
CA CYS A 254 -3.21 2.76 -10.42
C CYS A 254 -2.80 4.22 -10.66
N VAL A 255 -2.37 4.92 -9.63
CA VAL A 255 -1.74 6.25 -9.77
C VAL A 255 -0.23 6.07 -9.85
N PHE A 256 0.35 5.34 -8.90
CA PHE A 256 1.76 4.94 -8.89
C PHE A 256 1.98 3.71 -8.01
N THR A 257 3.12 3.03 -8.20
CA THR A 257 3.54 1.90 -7.36
C THR A 257 4.97 2.06 -6.88
N ASN A 258 5.26 1.49 -5.71
CA ASN A 258 6.61 1.33 -5.17
C ASN A 258 7.43 2.64 -5.08
N ARG A 259 6.77 3.78 -4.92
CA ARG A 259 7.41 5.09 -4.74
C ARG A 259 8.19 5.12 -3.43
N LYS A 260 9.41 5.66 -3.48
CA LYS A 260 10.33 5.75 -2.33
C LYS A 260 11.06 7.10 -2.23
N ASP A 261 10.54 8.13 -2.85
CA ASP A 261 11.14 9.46 -2.96
C ASP A 261 11.48 10.05 -1.60
N HIS A 262 10.65 9.80 -0.60
CA HIS A 262 10.87 10.19 0.79
C HIS A 262 12.16 9.63 1.40
N LEU A 263 12.75 8.56 0.85
CA LEU A 263 14.00 7.99 1.33
C LEU A 263 15.25 8.63 0.69
N THR A 264 15.07 9.35 -0.42
CA THR A 264 16.17 9.94 -1.19
C THR A 264 16.28 11.45 -1.00
N SER A 265 15.25 12.10 -0.50
CA SER A 265 15.25 13.55 -0.26
C SER A 265 16.25 13.91 0.84
N ARG A 266 17.37 14.54 0.44
CA ARG A 266 18.42 15.10 1.34
C ARG A 266 17.92 16.28 2.20
N ASN A 267 16.63 16.53 2.24
CA ASN A 267 16.02 17.66 2.96
C ASN A 267 15.44 17.24 4.32
N ILE A 268 16.15 16.37 5.06
CA ILE A 268 16.00 16.36 6.51
C ILE A 268 16.95 17.46 7.01
N CYS A 269 16.54 18.71 6.90
CA CYS A 269 17.08 19.74 7.76
C CYS A 269 16.74 19.33 9.19
N TYR A 270 17.73 18.83 9.92
CA TYR A 270 17.65 18.77 11.37
C TYR A 270 17.51 20.22 11.85
N ILE A 271 16.30 20.64 12.14
CA ILE A 271 16.08 21.80 12.99
C ILE A 271 16.38 21.29 14.39
N THR A 272 17.65 21.39 14.78
CA THR A 272 18.04 21.33 16.18
C THR A 272 17.53 22.60 16.84
N HIS A 273 16.59 22.45 17.75
CA HIS A 273 16.29 23.42 18.80
C HIS A 273 16.72 22.84 20.13
#